data_7b5d3bd79571c3b3b2bbe6b619b3c9de
#
_entry.id   7b5d3bd79571c3b3b2bbe6b619b3c9de
#
_cell.length_a   1.000
_cell.length_b   1.000
_cell.length_c   1.000
_cell.angle_alpha   90.00
_cell.angle_beta   90.00
_cell.angle_gamma   90.00
#
_symmetry.space_group_name_H-M   'P 1'
#
loop_
_entity.id
_entity.type
_entity.pdbx_description
1 polymer ?
#
loop_
_entity_poly.entity_id
_entity_poly.type
_entity_poly.pdbx_seq_one_letter_code
_entity_poly.pdbx_strand_id
1 'polypeptide(L)'
;MQEAKKNVILRVFRTAHCPPGKYFFGVTCSALSVLLSGVPFYTVYRIIRLFLLASLDGAAAPTHEIWMWAAVTIGSIVLGIVLSVIGSFSCHACAFNALYDLRMRLLDHMGRLNLGFYTGGQSGATQKMMNENIEKMENIIAHDVSNIFGAGLLLAALAMLMFSLNIPLALTIFIALVLAFLIQFSAFGGKQGQKIWSDLNRSSTELDAAFSEYVAGMEEEKIFGRPEAAARRLTGLVEKNREHWKVYLKRVTPIFGAYKTITISVLAFLLVSGCALLYLHPGDHELMMELLMFLIVGPACISPLME
;
A
#
# COMPACT_ATOMS: atom_id res chain seq x y z
N MET A 1 -8.79 8.64 26.07
CA MET A 1 -8.89 7.55 25.07
C MET A 1 -8.08 7.83 23.77
N GLN A 2 -7.64 9.05 23.49
CA GLN A 2 -6.83 9.40 22.31
C GLN A 2 -5.32 9.12 22.45
N GLU A 3 -4.76 9.16 23.64
CA GLU A 3 -3.33 8.81 23.85
C GLU A 3 -3.02 7.31 23.73
N ALA A 4 -4.00 6.44 23.92
CA ALA A 4 -3.82 5.00 23.78
C ALA A 4 -3.59 4.53 22.32
N LYS A 5 -4.03 5.30 21.32
CA LYS A 5 -3.86 4.97 19.90
C LYS A 5 -2.45 5.24 19.35
N LYS A 6 -1.70 6.17 19.95
CA LYS A 6 -0.40 6.63 19.42
C LYS A 6 0.75 5.62 19.52
N ASN A 7 0.59 4.53 20.28
CA ASN A 7 1.69 3.62 20.59
C ASN A 7 1.38 2.12 20.41
N VAL A 8 0.32 1.74 19.64
CA VAL A 8 -0.02 0.32 19.49
C VAL A 8 1.11 -0.44 18.78
N ILE A 9 1.63 0.10 17.69
CA ILE A 9 2.74 -0.51 16.94
C ILE A 9 4.00 -0.58 17.82
N LEU A 10 4.37 0.50 18.50
CA LEU A 10 5.50 0.50 19.45
C LEU A 10 5.30 -0.46 20.63
N ARG A 11 4.06 -0.64 21.11
CA ARG A 11 3.74 -1.64 22.13
C ARG A 11 3.90 -3.06 21.61
N VAL A 12 3.44 -3.34 20.39
CA VAL A 12 3.62 -4.65 19.75
C VAL A 12 5.11 -4.97 19.63
N PHE A 13 5.93 -4.04 19.11
CA PHE A 13 7.39 -4.23 19.03
C PHE A 13 8.07 -4.36 20.39
N ARG A 14 7.60 -3.65 21.41
CA ARG A 14 8.14 -3.72 22.76
C ARG A 14 7.76 -5.01 23.48
N THR A 15 6.68 -5.65 23.05
CA THR A 15 6.15 -6.90 23.61
C THR A 15 6.63 -8.14 22.86
N ALA A 16 6.98 -7.98 21.57
CA ALA A 16 7.49 -9.07 20.74
C ALA A 16 8.99 -9.24 20.95
N HIS A 17 9.47 -10.49 21.05
CA HIS A 17 10.90 -10.82 21.12
C HIS A 17 11.64 -10.60 19.79
N CYS A 18 11.19 -9.64 18.99
CA CYS A 18 11.91 -9.21 17.80
C CYS A 18 12.84 -8.07 18.17
N PRO A 19 14.17 -8.23 18.06
CA PRO A 19 15.09 -7.12 18.30
C PRO A 19 14.77 -6.00 17.27
N PRO A 20 14.49 -4.78 17.75
CA PRO A 20 14.09 -3.67 16.87
C PRO A 20 15.11 -3.39 15.76
N GLY A 21 16.39 -3.70 16.00
CA GLY A 21 17.45 -3.58 15.00
C GLY A 21 17.29 -4.48 13.79
N LYS A 22 16.85 -5.74 13.97
CA LYS A 22 16.59 -6.65 12.83
C LYS A 22 15.40 -6.19 11.99
N TYR A 23 14.35 -5.71 12.64
CA TYR A 23 13.19 -5.17 11.92
C TYR A 23 13.56 -3.91 11.14
N PHE A 24 14.23 -2.95 11.79
CA PHE A 24 14.70 -1.74 11.14
C PHE A 24 15.63 -2.04 9.96
N PHE A 25 16.53 -3.00 10.11
CA PHE A 25 17.39 -3.48 9.02
C PHE A 25 16.54 -4.03 7.86
N GLY A 26 15.52 -4.86 8.14
CA GLY A 26 14.61 -5.39 7.13
C GLY A 26 13.87 -4.28 6.37
N VAL A 27 13.31 -3.31 7.10
CA VAL A 27 12.60 -2.16 6.50
C VAL A 27 13.54 -1.30 5.65
N THR A 28 14.78 -1.05 6.12
CA THR A 28 15.76 -0.27 5.34
C THR A 28 16.21 -0.98 4.07
N CYS A 29 16.44 -2.30 4.12
CA CYS A 29 16.74 -3.10 2.93
C CYS A 29 15.59 -3.08 1.92
N SER A 30 14.36 -3.24 2.38
CA SER A 30 13.15 -3.16 1.53
C SER A 30 12.99 -1.77 0.92
N ALA A 31 13.15 -0.71 1.71
CA ALA A 31 13.06 0.67 1.21
C ALA A 31 14.14 0.99 0.18
N LEU A 32 15.37 0.50 0.40
CA LEU A 32 16.47 0.67 -0.56
C LEU A 32 16.24 -0.11 -1.85
N SER A 33 15.63 -1.31 -1.76
CA SER A 33 15.21 -2.08 -2.93
C SER A 33 14.22 -1.29 -3.79
N VAL A 34 13.20 -0.68 -3.17
CA VAL A 34 12.21 0.16 -3.85
C VAL A 34 12.89 1.39 -4.47
N LEU A 35 13.84 2.01 -3.81
CA LEU A 35 14.61 3.12 -4.38
C LEU A 35 15.41 2.69 -5.61
N LEU A 36 16.06 1.52 -5.56
CA LEU A 36 16.81 0.97 -6.69
C LEU A 36 15.92 0.63 -7.89
N SER A 37 14.64 0.33 -7.69
CA SER A 37 13.70 0.12 -8.79
C SER A 37 13.45 1.39 -9.63
N GLY A 38 13.78 2.57 -9.12
CA GLY A 38 13.77 3.83 -9.86
C GLY A 38 14.96 4.03 -10.79
N VAL A 39 16.10 3.37 -10.53
CA VAL A 39 17.35 3.54 -11.30
C VAL A 39 17.18 3.17 -12.77
N PRO A 40 16.50 2.06 -13.16
CA PRO A 40 16.27 1.71 -14.57
C PRO A 40 15.60 2.82 -15.38
N PHE A 41 14.65 3.56 -14.81
CA PHE A 41 14.00 4.67 -15.50
C PHE A 41 14.98 5.79 -15.83
N TYR A 42 15.86 6.14 -14.89
CA TYR A 42 16.90 7.14 -15.11
C TYR A 42 17.94 6.65 -16.13
N THR A 43 18.38 5.41 -16.06
CA THR A 43 19.41 4.87 -16.97
C THR A 43 18.89 4.75 -18.40
N VAL A 44 17.62 4.35 -18.59
CA VAL A 44 16.95 4.35 -19.90
C VAL A 44 16.93 5.76 -20.51
N TYR A 45 16.56 6.76 -19.71
CA TYR A 45 16.63 8.17 -20.15
C TYR A 45 18.07 8.54 -20.59
N ARG A 46 19.09 8.21 -19.78
CA ARG A 46 20.49 8.49 -20.12
C ARG A 46 20.91 7.86 -21.45
N ILE A 47 20.54 6.63 -21.71
CA ILE A 47 20.81 5.91 -22.95
C ILE A 47 20.12 6.61 -24.13
N ILE A 48 18.83 6.95 -23.99
CA ILE A 48 18.08 7.62 -25.07
C ILE A 48 18.68 9.01 -25.33
N ARG A 49 19.06 9.77 -24.29
CA ARG A 49 19.72 11.06 -24.42
C ARG A 49 21.03 10.97 -25.23
N LEU A 50 21.86 9.94 -24.95
CA LEU A 50 23.11 9.72 -25.68
C LEU A 50 22.87 9.45 -27.17
N PHE A 51 21.84 8.67 -27.52
CA PHE A 51 21.48 8.43 -28.93
C PHE A 51 20.97 9.68 -29.62
N LEU A 52 20.13 10.47 -28.96
CA LEU A 52 19.58 11.71 -29.53
C LEU A 52 20.67 12.75 -29.79
N LEU A 53 21.56 12.99 -28.81
CA LEU A 53 22.69 13.91 -28.97
C LEU A 53 23.62 13.48 -30.12
N ALA A 54 23.98 12.20 -30.16
CA ALA A 54 24.82 11.66 -31.26
C ALA A 54 24.13 11.85 -32.63
N SER A 55 22.80 11.68 -32.71
CA SER A 55 22.04 11.91 -33.94
C SER A 55 22.00 13.37 -34.36
N LEU A 56 21.88 14.29 -33.41
CA LEU A 56 21.88 15.76 -33.67
C LEU A 56 23.25 16.23 -34.14
N ASP A 57 24.32 15.69 -33.55
CA ASP A 57 25.72 16.05 -33.90
C ASP A 57 26.23 15.30 -35.14
N GLY A 58 25.43 14.40 -35.71
CA GLY A 58 25.86 13.55 -36.87
C GLY A 58 27.00 12.59 -36.50
N ALA A 59 27.21 12.32 -35.23
CA ALA A 59 28.27 11.48 -34.68
C ALA A 59 27.78 10.06 -34.38
N ALA A 60 28.72 9.09 -34.32
CA ALA A 60 28.36 7.76 -33.83
C ALA A 60 28.08 7.79 -32.34
N ALA A 61 27.02 7.09 -31.88
CA ALA A 61 26.67 6.99 -30.48
C ALA A 61 27.83 6.39 -29.67
N PRO A 62 28.13 6.90 -28.46
CA PRO A 62 29.24 6.47 -27.62
C PRO A 62 28.92 5.07 -27.00
N THR A 63 29.29 4.02 -27.71
CA THR A 63 28.95 2.63 -27.34
C THR A 63 29.43 2.25 -25.94
N HIS A 64 30.59 2.73 -25.51
CA HIS A 64 31.13 2.47 -24.18
C HIS A 64 30.21 2.99 -23.06
N GLU A 65 29.70 4.22 -23.19
CA GLU A 65 28.79 4.82 -22.21
C GLU A 65 27.43 4.09 -22.18
N ILE A 66 26.95 3.66 -23.35
CA ILE A 66 25.70 2.90 -23.45
C ILE A 66 25.83 1.56 -22.69
N TRP A 67 26.94 0.82 -22.92
CA TRP A 67 27.18 -0.41 -22.17
C TRP A 67 27.36 -0.20 -20.68
N MET A 68 28.00 0.89 -20.27
CA MET A 68 28.13 1.26 -18.86
C MET A 68 26.73 1.48 -18.21
N TRP A 69 25.85 2.26 -18.86
CA TRP A 69 24.51 2.49 -18.34
C TRP A 69 23.64 1.22 -18.35
N ALA A 70 23.79 0.37 -19.36
CA ALA A 70 23.13 -0.94 -19.38
C ALA A 70 23.60 -1.84 -18.23
N ALA A 71 24.89 -1.85 -17.92
CA ALA A 71 25.42 -2.59 -16.78
C ALA A 71 24.93 -2.03 -15.44
N VAL A 72 24.82 -0.70 -15.30
CA VAL A 72 24.22 -0.06 -14.12
C VAL A 72 22.76 -0.46 -13.95
N THR A 73 21.99 -0.53 -15.04
CA THR A 73 20.59 -1.00 -15.02
C THR A 73 20.50 -2.43 -14.48
N ILE A 74 21.26 -3.35 -15.08
CA ILE A 74 21.26 -4.76 -14.65
C ILE A 74 21.73 -4.88 -13.20
N GLY A 75 22.80 -4.19 -12.84
CA GLY A 75 23.33 -4.19 -11.48
C GLY A 75 22.34 -3.68 -10.44
N SER A 76 21.61 -2.59 -10.76
CA SER A 76 20.58 -2.04 -9.87
C SER A 76 19.39 -3.00 -9.68
N ILE A 77 18.96 -3.68 -10.74
CA ILE A 77 17.88 -4.68 -10.67
C ILE A 77 18.30 -5.85 -9.80
N VAL A 78 19.49 -6.43 -10.07
CA VAL A 78 20.00 -7.58 -9.30
C VAL A 78 20.17 -7.22 -7.82
N LEU A 79 20.80 -6.08 -7.54
CA LEU A 79 20.99 -5.61 -6.17
C LEU A 79 19.64 -5.32 -5.49
N GLY A 80 18.69 -4.73 -6.22
CA GLY A 80 17.32 -4.48 -5.75
C GLY A 80 16.62 -5.78 -5.35
N ILE A 81 16.69 -6.82 -6.19
CA ILE A 81 16.10 -8.13 -5.88
C ILE A 81 16.74 -8.73 -4.62
N VAL A 82 18.06 -8.71 -4.51
CA VAL A 82 18.77 -9.26 -3.34
C VAL A 82 18.34 -8.53 -2.06
N LEU A 83 18.31 -7.19 -2.09
CA LEU A 83 17.88 -6.39 -0.95
C LEU A 83 16.39 -6.60 -0.60
N SER A 84 15.53 -6.78 -1.61
CA SER A 84 14.11 -7.10 -1.42
C SER A 84 13.94 -8.43 -0.67
N VAL A 85 14.66 -9.47 -1.11
CA VAL A 85 14.61 -10.79 -0.47
C VAL A 85 15.11 -10.73 0.97
N ILE A 86 16.26 -10.09 1.21
CA ILE A 86 16.83 -9.95 2.56
C ILE A 86 15.87 -9.13 3.46
N GLY A 87 15.34 -8.05 2.94
CA GLY A 87 14.40 -7.17 3.66
C GLY A 87 13.12 -7.90 4.01
N SER A 88 12.49 -8.54 3.03
CA SER A 88 11.26 -9.32 3.20
C SER A 88 11.45 -10.45 4.21
N PHE A 89 12.52 -11.25 4.08
CA PHE A 89 12.83 -12.33 5.02
C PHE A 89 12.98 -11.82 6.47
N SER A 90 13.69 -10.69 6.64
CA SER A 90 13.88 -10.08 7.97
C SER A 90 12.58 -9.57 8.57
N CYS A 91 11.71 -8.94 7.76
CA CYS A 91 10.41 -8.43 8.20
C CYS A 91 9.46 -9.58 8.54
N HIS A 92 9.37 -10.62 7.71
CA HIS A 92 8.55 -11.80 7.99
C HIS A 92 9.02 -12.57 9.23
N ALA A 93 10.33 -12.78 9.42
CA ALA A 93 10.85 -13.41 10.62
C ALA A 93 10.45 -12.63 11.89
N CYS A 94 10.50 -11.29 11.84
CA CYS A 94 10.03 -10.46 12.93
C CYS A 94 8.52 -10.52 13.13
N ALA A 95 7.74 -10.53 12.04
CA ALA A 95 6.30 -10.66 12.10
C ALA A 95 5.88 -11.98 12.75
N PHE A 96 6.42 -13.12 12.30
CA PHE A 96 6.11 -14.44 12.89
C PHE A 96 6.48 -14.55 14.36
N ASN A 97 7.62 -14.01 14.78
CA ASN A 97 7.99 -13.97 16.19
C ASN A 97 7.00 -13.12 17.01
N ALA A 98 6.58 -11.97 16.47
CA ALA A 98 5.60 -11.12 17.13
C ALA A 98 4.22 -11.80 17.24
N LEU A 99 3.78 -12.50 16.19
CA LEU A 99 2.55 -13.28 16.20
C LEU A 99 2.59 -14.43 17.23
N TYR A 100 3.71 -15.15 17.27
CA TYR A 100 3.92 -16.21 18.25
C TYR A 100 3.77 -15.67 19.68
N ASP A 101 4.47 -14.59 20.01
CA ASP A 101 4.42 -13.98 21.34
C ASP A 101 3.01 -13.47 21.69
N LEU A 102 2.30 -12.88 20.73
CA LEU A 102 0.92 -12.44 20.92
C LEU A 102 -0.01 -13.60 21.20
N ARG A 103 0.12 -14.71 20.43
CA ARG A 103 -0.68 -15.93 20.63
C ARG A 103 -0.41 -16.54 22.00
N MET A 104 0.86 -16.67 22.40
CA MET A 104 1.22 -17.24 23.71
C MET A 104 0.69 -16.40 24.88
N ARG A 105 0.79 -15.08 24.79
CA ARG A 105 0.23 -14.17 25.81
C ARG A 105 -1.28 -14.22 25.88
N LEU A 106 -1.95 -14.33 24.73
CA LEU A 106 -3.40 -14.46 24.68
C LEU A 106 -3.83 -15.79 25.32
N LEU A 107 -3.15 -16.88 25.02
CA LEU A 107 -3.39 -18.19 25.62
C LEU A 107 -3.17 -18.18 27.15
N ASP A 108 -2.07 -17.58 27.63
CA ASP A 108 -1.80 -17.43 29.07
C ASP A 108 -2.88 -16.57 29.75
N HIS A 109 -3.29 -15.48 29.11
CA HIS A 109 -4.38 -14.65 29.63
C HIS A 109 -5.72 -15.42 29.69
N MET A 110 -6.06 -16.13 28.64
CA MET A 110 -7.26 -16.96 28.58
C MET A 110 -7.25 -18.04 29.67
N GLY A 111 -6.11 -18.70 29.90
CA GLY A 111 -5.99 -19.72 30.96
C GLY A 111 -6.23 -19.17 32.38
N ARG A 112 -6.15 -17.85 32.58
CA ARG A 112 -6.40 -17.19 33.87
C ARG A 112 -7.81 -16.61 34.00
N LEU A 113 -8.62 -16.66 32.93
CA LEU A 113 -9.99 -16.16 32.96
C LEU A 113 -10.92 -17.15 33.73
N ASN A 114 -11.96 -16.61 34.33
CA ASN A 114 -12.97 -17.38 35.04
C ASN A 114 -13.86 -18.18 34.08
N LEU A 115 -14.50 -19.25 34.57
CA LEU A 115 -15.36 -20.11 33.77
C LEU A 115 -16.55 -19.35 33.14
N GLY A 116 -17.04 -18.30 33.77
CA GLY A 116 -18.13 -17.47 33.23
C GLY A 116 -17.82 -16.76 31.93
N PHE A 117 -16.54 -16.53 31.62
CA PHE A 117 -16.14 -15.99 30.32
C PHE A 117 -16.43 -17.01 29.19
N TYR A 118 -16.20 -18.30 29.44
CA TYR A 118 -16.39 -19.37 28.45
C TYR A 118 -17.85 -19.77 28.27
N THR A 119 -18.66 -19.65 29.32
CA THR A 119 -20.09 -19.97 29.26
C THR A 119 -20.95 -18.87 28.61
N GLY A 120 -20.39 -17.66 28.45
CA GLY A 120 -21.08 -16.49 27.87
C GLY A 120 -21.13 -16.45 26.33
N GLY A 121 -20.82 -17.54 25.61
CA GLY A 121 -20.92 -17.60 24.14
C GLY A 121 -19.83 -16.84 23.38
N GLN A 122 -18.71 -16.49 24.01
CA GLN A 122 -17.64 -15.70 23.41
C GLN A 122 -16.57 -16.53 22.65
N SER A 123 -16.79 -17.84 22.50
CA SER A 123 -15.82 -18.73 21.84
C SER A 123 -15.52 -18.29 20.39
N GLY A 124 -16.54 -17.93 19.62
CA GLY A 124 -16.37 -17.45 18.23
C GLY A 124 -15.60 -16.13 18.13
N ALA A 125 -15.86 -15.17 19.03
CA ALA A 125 -15.13 -13.91 19.08
C ALA A 125 -13.64 -14.12 19.42
N THR A 126 -13.37 -15.05 20.32
CA THR A 126 -12.01 -15.44 20.73
C THR A 126 -11.28 -16.15 19.60
N GLN A 127 -11.93 -17.08 18.90
CA GLN A 127 -11.39 -17.77 17.75
C GLN A 127 -11.05 -16.78 16.62
N LYS A 128 -11.94 -15.83 16.36
CA LYS A 128 -11.69 -14.74 15.38
C LYS A 128 -10.49 -13.90 15.78
N MET A 129 -10.36 -13.56 17.06
CA MET A 129 -9.20 -12.80 17.56
C MET A 129 -7.89 -13.58 17.36
N MET A 130 -7.87 -14.87 17.67
CA MET A 130 -6.69 -15.74 17.55
C MET A 130 -6.26 -15.95 16.08
N ASN A 131 -7.21 -16.12 15.17
CA ASN A 131 -6.91 -16.47 13.78
C ASN A 131 -6.82 -15.21 12.91
N GLU A 132 -7.89 -14.43 12.81
CA GLU A 132 -7.94 -13.33 11.82
C GLU A 132 -7.26 -12.06 12.28
N ASN A 133 -7.50 -11.62 13.54
CA ASN A 133 -6.96 -10.32 13.97
C ASN A 133 -5.45 -10.37 14.19
N ILE A 134 -4.94 -11.51 14.65
CA ILE A 134 -3.49 -11.72 14.80
C ILE A 134 -2.85 -11.82 13.40
N GLU A 135 -3.44 -12.52 12.45
CA GLU A 135 -2.95 -12.61 11.06
C GLU A 135 -2.89 -11.25 10.35
N LYS A 136 -3.89 -10.38 10.58
CA LYS A 136 -3.83 -8.99 10.06
C LYS A 136 -2.63 -8.20 10.56
N MET A 137 -2.12 -8.51 11.75
CA MET A 137 -0.90 -7.90 12.27
C MET A 137 0.35 -8.33 11.50
N GLU A 138 0.38 -9.54 10.93
CA GLU A 138 1.46 -9.98 10.05
C GLU A 138 1.61 -9.05 8.84
N ASN A 139 0.51 -8.82 8.12
CA ASN A 139 0.53 -7.96 6.94
C ASN A 139 1.04 -6.55 7.26
N ILE A 140 0.59 -5.97 8.38
CA ILE A 140 1.06 -4.65 8.81
C ILE A 140 2.57 -4.65 9.07
N ILE A 141 3.08 -5.65 9.80
CA ILE A 141 4.49 -5.71 10.21
C ILE A 141 5.37 -6.11 9.02
N ALA A 142 4.97 -7.13 8.25
CA ALA A 142 5.79 -7.68 7.18
C ALA A 142 5.79 -6.81 5.91
N HIS A 143 4.68 -6.17 5.57
CA HIS A 143 4.47 -5.50 4.29
C HIS A 143 4.16 -4.01 4.40
N ASP A 144 3.09 -3.62 5.10
CA ASP A 144 2.56 -2.26 5.04
C ASP A 144 3.58 -1.20 5.47
N VAL A 145 4.29 -1.44 6.57
CA VAL A 145 5.29 -0.49 7.07
C VAL A 145 6.44 -0.34 6.08
N SER A 146 6.96 -1.45 5.55
CA SER A 146 8.08 -1.44 4.59
C SER A 146 7.67 -0.76 3.28
N ASN A 147 6.46 -1.02 2.78
CA ASN A 147 5.93 -0.44 1.56
C ASN A 147 5.73 1.07 1.69
N ILE A 148 5.14 1.53 2.80
CA ILE A 148 4.94 2.98 3.05
C ILE A 148 6.29 3.71 3.10
N PHE A 149 7.29 3.16 3.81
CA PHE A 149 8.63 3.76 3.87
C PHE A 149 9.32 3.73 2.50
N GLY A 150 9.28 2.61 1.78
CA GLY A 150 9.87 2.47 0.46
C GLY A 150 9.24 3.41 -0.57
N ALA A 151 7.91 3.46 -0.64
CA ALA A 151 7.16 4.36 -1.50
C ALA A 151 7.45 5.83 -1.19
N GLY A 152 7.46 6.21 0.08
CA GLY A 152 7.78 7.57 0.52
C GLY A 152 9.20 7.98 0.12
N LEU A 153 10.18 7.10 0.29
CA LEU A 153 11.57 7.36 -0.08
C LEU A 153 11.73 7.49 -1.60
N LEU A 154 11.11 6.61 -2.38
CA LEU A 154 11.13 6.68 -3.85
C LEU A 154 10.49 7.97 -4.35
N LEU A 155 9.30 8.30 -3.86
CA LEU A 155 8.60 9.54 -4.25
C LEU A 155 9.42 10.79 -3.90
N ALA A 156 10.06 10.83 -2.73
CA ALA A 156 10.93 11.93 -2.34
C ALA A 156 12.16 12.04 -3.26
N ALA A 157 12.79 10.92 -3.60
CA ALA A 157 13.94 10.90 -4.50
C ALA A 157 13.58 11.34 -5.92
N LEU A 158 12.45 10.85 -6.45
CA LEU A 158 11.94 11.22 -7.77
C LEU A 158 11.50 12.69 -7.80
N ALA A 159 10.85 13.18 -6.75
CA ALA A 159 10.50 14.59 -6.63
C ALA A 159 11.75 15.47 -6.64
N MET A 160 12.77 15.17 -5.82
CA MET A 160 14.04 15.92 -5.83
C MET A 160 14.67 15.93 -7.20
N LEU A 161 14.70 14.79 -7.90
CA LEU A 161 15.24 14.68 -9.25
C LEU A 161 14.46 15.56 -10.23
N MET A 162 13.12 15.48 -10.23
CA MET A 162 12.26 16.24 -11.14
C MET A 162 12.36 17.76 -10.91
N PHE A 163 12.33 18.20 -9.65
CA PHE A 163 12.46 19.62 -9.32
C PHE A 163 13.87 20.18 -9.62
N SER A 164 14.90 19.35 -9.62
CA SER A 164 16.26 19.78 -10.00
C SER A 164 16.46 19.96 -11.50
N LEU A 165 15.60 19.34 -12.33
CA LEU A 165 15.68 19.42 -13.79
C LEU A 165 14.80 20.55 -14.32
N ASN A 166 13.50 20.47 -14.13
CA ASN A 166 12.56 21.44 -14.66
C ASN A 166 11.40 21.69 -13.70
N ILE A 167 11.37 22.86 -13.09
CA ILE A 167 10.35 23.23 -12.10
C ILE A 167 8.93 23.26 -12.69
N PRO A 168 8.66 23.90 -13.84
CA PRO A 168 7.33 23.90 -14.48
C PRO A 168 6.78 22.49 -14.74
N LEU A 169 7.58 21.59 -15.30
CA LEU A 169 7.17 20.19 -15.58
C LEU A 169 6.96 19.41 -14.28
N ALA A 170 7.84 19.57 -13.29
CA ALA A 170 7.70 18.94 -11.99
C ALA A 170 6.43 19.40 -11.27
N LEU A 171 6.11 20.69 -11.30
CA LEU A 171 4.87 21.24 -10.73
C LEU A 171 3.63 20.63 -11.38
N THR A 172 3.62 20.37 -12.69
CA THR A 172 2.50 19.74 -13.38
C THR A 172 2.18 18.37 -12.79
N ILE A 173 3.20 17.53 -12.61
CA ILE A 173 3.04 16.20 -11.98
C ILE A 173 2.63 16.34 -10.52
N PHE A 174 3.31 17.20 -9.76
CA PHE A 174 3.08 17.35 -8.34
C PHE A 174 1.66 17.86 -8.03
N ILE A 175 1.17 18.86 -8.77
CA ILE A 175 -0.20 19.38 -8.61
C ILE A 175 -1.22 18.28 -8.92
N ALA A 176 -1.03 17.51 -10.00
CA ALA A 176 -1.93 16.41 -10.34
C ALA A 176 -1.95 15.32 -9.26
N LEU A 177 -0.80 14.93 -8.71
CA LEU A 177 -0.70 13.94 -7.63
C LEU A 177 -1.31 14.44 -6.32
N VAL A 178 -1.06 15.70 -5.94
CA VAL A 178 -1.67 16.31 -4.76
C VAL A 178 -3.20 16.37 -4.90
N LEU A 179 -3.71 16.76 -6.07
CA LEU A 179 -5.14 16.77 -6.34
C LEU A 179 -5.75 15.37 -6.25
N ALA A 180 -5.09 14.37 -6.83
CA ALA A 180 -5.50 12.97 -6.75
C ALA A 180 -5.55 12.50 -5.28
N PHE A 181 -4.52 12.83 -4.49
CA PHE A 181 -4.45 12.46 -3.07
C PHE A 181 -5.53 13.14 -2.22
N LEU A 182 -5.80 14.43 -2.46
CA LEU A 182 -6.88 15.16 -1.78
C LEU A 182 -8.26 14.55 -2.07
N ILE A 183 -8.48 14.14 -3.33
CA ILE A 183 -9.72 13.44 -3.73
C ILE A 183 -9.81 12.10 -2.99
N GLN A 184 -8.75 11.30 -3.00
CA GLN A 184 -8.71 10.01 -2.30
C GLN A 184 -8.96 10.17 -0.80
N PHE A 185 -8.34 11.16 -0.17
CA PHE A 185 -8.52 11.44 1.26
C PHE A 185 -9.97 11.80 1.60
N SER A 186 -10.71 12.42 0.68
CA SER A 186 -12.13 12.78 0.86
C SER A 186 -13.04 11.55 1.02
N ALA A 187 -12.65 10.38 0.51
CA ALA A 187 -13.41 9.14 0.65
C ALA A 187 -13.55 8.70 2.11
N PHE A 188 -12.44 8.77 2.84
CA PHE A 188 -12.32 8.29 4.22
C PHE A 188 -12.32 9.43 5.24
N GLY A 189 -12.06 10.67 4.77
CA GLY A 189 -12.06 11.87 5.59
C GLY A 189 -13.47 12.27 6.03
N GLY A 190 -13.51 13.00 7.15
CA GLY A 190 -14.76 13.54 7.70
C GLY A 190 -15.59 12.53 8.50
N LYS A 191 -16.53 13.07 9.29
CA LYS A 191 -17.39 12.30 10.19
C LYS A 191 -18.25 11.26 9.46
N GLN A 192 -18.70 11.58 8.24
CA GLN A 192 -19.57 10.72 7.46
C GLN A 192 -18.83 9.49 6.89
N GLY A 193 -17.60 9.65 6.37
CA GLY A 193 -16.79 8.53 5.88
C GLY A 193 -16.43 7.58 7.01
N GLN A 194 -16.02 8.12 8.16
CA GLN A 194 -15.71 7.33 9.35
C GLN A 194 -16.94 6.56 9.87
N LYS A 195 -18.13 7.18 9.84
CA LYS A 195 -19.38 6.54 10.24
C LYS A 195 -19.73 5.37 9.31
N ILE A 196 -19.70 5.57 7.99
CA ILE A 196 -19.99 4.52 7.01
C ILE A 196 -19.03 3.33 7.19
N TRP A 197 -17.75 3.61 7.38
CA TRP A 197 -16.73 2.57 7.63
C TRP A 197 -16.97 1.83 8.95
N SER A 198 -17.30 2.56 10.02
CA SER A 198 -17.63 1.98 11.33
C SER A 198 -18.88 1.10 11.27
N ASP A 199 -19.95 1.55 10.60
CA ASP A 199 -21.21 0.82 10.47
C ASP A 199 -21.00 -0.47 9.63
N LEU A 200 -20.20 -0.39 8.56
CA LEU A 200 -19.83 -1.56 7.76
C LEU A 200 -19.05 -2.59 8.59
N ASN A 201 -18.00 -2.16 9.29
CA ASN A 201 -17.18 -3.07 10.11
C ASN A 201 -18.00 -3.71 11.23
N ARG A 202 -18.89 -2.95 11.87
CA ARG A 202 -19.79 -3.48 12.89
C ARG A 202 -20.73 -4.53 12.31
N SER A 203 -21.35 -4.25 11.17
CA SER A 203 -22.25 -5.18 10.49
C SER A 203 -21.52 -6.45 10.04
N SER A 204 -20.29 -6.34 9.55
CA SER A 204 -19.47 -7.51 9.19
C SER A 204 -19.14 -8.36 10.42
N THR A 205 -18.79 -7.72 11.55
CA THR A 205 -18.50 -8.44 12.79
C THR A 205 -19.75 -9.13 13.36
N GLU A 206 -20.93 -8.48 13.28
CA GLU A 206 -22.22 -9.09 13.68
C GLU A 206 -22.55 -10.31 12.82
N LEU A 207 -22.30 -10.22 11.49
CA LEU A 207 -22.50 -11.34 10.56
C LEU A 207 -21.56 -12.52 10.84
N ASP A 208 -20.26 -12.24 11.05
CA ASP A 208 -19.26 -13.27 11.33
C ASP A 208 -19.59 -14.03 12.64
N ALA A 209 -20.02 -13.30 13.68
CA ALA A 209 -20.43 -13.89 14.95
C ALA A 209 -21.68 -14.78 14.77
N ALA A 210 -22.69 -14.29 14.05
CA ALA A 210 -23.91 -15.04 13.78
C ALA A 210 -23.66 -16.26 12.90
N PHE A 211 -22.73 -16.18 11.95
CA PHE A 211 -22.35 -17.32 11.13
C PHE A 211 -21.66 -18.42 11.98
N SER A 212 -20.75 -18.03 12.86
CA SER A 212 -20.09 -18.95 13.78
C SER A 212 -21.09 -19.62 14.74
N GLU A 213 -22.07 -18.86 15.29
CA GLU A 213 -23.16 -19.37 16.13
C GLU A 213 -24.04 -20.36 15.34
N TYR A 214 -24.40 -20.03 14.10
CA TYR A 214 -25.21 -20.87 13.23
C TYR A 214 -24.53 -22.21 12.94
N VAL A 215 -23.23 -22.21 12.60
CA VAL A 215 -22.48 -23.44 12.34
C VAL A 215 -22.36 -24.30 13.61
N ALA A 216 -22.03 -23.68 14.75
CA ALA A 216 -21.88 -24.38 16.02
C ALA A 216 -23.20 -24.98 16.53
N GLY A 217 -24.33 -24.26 16.32
CA GLY A 217 -25.66 -24.70 16.76
C GLY A 217 -26.39 -25.62 15.76
N MET A 218 -25.83 -25.90 14.57
CA MET A 218 -26.53 -26.62 13.51
C MET A 218 -26.93 -28.05 13.91
N GLU A 219 -26.13 -28.71 14.72
CA GLU A 219 -26.43 -30.07 15.20
C GLU A 219 -27.71 -30.05 16.05
N GLU A 220 -27.80 -29.14 17.00
CA GLU A 220 -28.97 -29.00 17.90
C GLU A 220 -30.22 -28.56 17.11
N GLU A 221 -30.07 -27.60 16.20
CA GLU A 221 -31.16 -27.12 15.35
C GLU A 221 -31.76 -28.24 14.45
N LYS A 222 -30.93 -29.14 13.95
CA LYS A 222 -31.38 -30.30 13.17
C LYS A 222 -32.12 -31.33 14.05
N ILE A 223 -31.65 -31.58 15.26
CA ILE A 223 -32.29 -32.50 16.20
C ILE A 223 -33.67 -31.97 16.60
N PHE A 224 -33.80 -30.65 16.87
CA PHE A 224 -35.06 -30.05 17.29
C PHE A 224 -35.97 -29.60 16.14
N GLY A 225 -35.59 -29.84 14.87
CA GLY A 225 -36.41 -29.61 13.69
C GLY A 225 -36.73 -28.16 13.36
N ARG A 226 -35.88 -27.20 13.78
CA ARG A 226 -36.06 -25.75 13.54
C ARG A 226 -34.96 -25.07 12.71
N PRO A 227 -34.28 -25.71 11.74
CA PRO A 227 -33.17 -25.13 11.01
C PRO A 227 -33.54 -23.87 10.21
N GLU A 228 -34.84 -23.73 9.83
CA GLU A 228 -35.30 -22.58 9.04
C GLU A 228 -35.32 -21.26 9.83
N ALA A 229 -35.51 -21.28 11.15
CA ALA A 229 -35.54 -20.03 11.96
C ALA A 229 -34.14 -19.43 12.09
N ALA A 230 -33.15 -20.28 12.36
CA ALA A 230 -31.76 -19.89 12.41
C ALA A 230 -31.24 -19.39 11.04
N ALA A 231 -31.60 -20.10 9.96
CA ALA A 231 -31.27 -19.68 8.59
C ALA A 231 -31.89 -18.32 8.23
N ARG A 232 -33.14 -18.06 8.61
CA ARG A 232 -33.80 -16.75 8.35
C ARG A 232 -33.09 -15.61 9.09
N ARG A 233 -32.67 -15.81 10.35
CA ARG A 233 -31.90 -14.80 11.11
C ARG A 233 -30.59 -14.47 10.41
N LEU A 234 -29.85 -15.50 9.99
CA LEU A 234 -28.57 -15.32 9.25
C LEU A 234 -28.78 -14.60 7.92
N THR A 235 -29.78 -14.99 7.14
CA THR A 235 -30.14 -14.31 5.86
C THR A 235 -30.46 -12.84 6.08
N GLY A 236 -31.16 -12.47 7.15
CA GLY A 236 -31.42 -11.08 7.52
C GLY A 236 -30.15 -10.28 7.79
N LEU A 237 -29.16 -10.88 8.46
CA LEU A 237 -27.86 -10.23 8.72
C LEU A 237 -27.02 -10.11 7.45
N VAL A 238 -27.05 -11.10 6.56
CA VAL A 238 -26.40 -11.03 5.24
C VAL A 238 -26.95 -9.86 4.44
N GLU A 239 -28.30 -9.71 4.37
CA GLU A 239 -28.91 -8.61 3.65
C GLU A 239 -28.60 -7.24 4.27
N LYS A 240 -28.62 -7.13 5.61
CA LYS A 240 -28.18 -5.93 6.33
C LYS A 240 -26.74 -5.57 5.99
N ASN A 241 -25.81 -6.52 6.00
CA ASN A 241 -24.42 -6.32 5.66
C ASN A 241 -24.26 -5.89 4.20
N ARG A 242 -25.00 -6.52 3.28
CA ARG A 242 -25.05 -6.14 1.87
C ARG A 242 -25.49 -4.68 1.67
N GLU A 243 -26.47 -4.19 2.41
CA GLU A 243 -26.90 -2.78 2.33
C GLU A 243 -25.80 -1.82 2.83
N HIS A 244 -25.08 -2.16 3.90
CA HIS A 244 -23.92 -1.36 4.34
C HIS A 244 -22.80 -1.35 3.27
N TRP A 245 -22.54 -2.49 2.61
CA TRP A 245 -21.61 -2.55 1.49
C TRP A 245 -22.03 -1.67 0.31
N LYS A 246 -23.32 -1.65 -0.05
CA LYS A 246 -23.84 -0.76 -1.10
C LYS A 246 -23.64 0.71 -0.77
N VAL A 247 -23.90 1.12 0.48
CA VAL A 247 -23.68 2.51 0.92
C VAL A 247 -22.21 2.88 0.84
N TYR A 248 -21.33 1.98 1.29
CA TYR A 248 -19.88 2.16 1.21
C TYR A 248 -19.40 2.29 -0.24
N LEU A 249 -19.78 1.36 -1.11
CA LEU A 249 -19.36 1.34 -2.52
C LEU A 249 -19.88 2.56 -3.28
N LYS A 250 -21.14 2.98 -3.07
CA LYS A 250 -21.68 4.20 -3.69
C LYS A 250 -20.86 5.44 -3.37
N ARG A 251 -20.25 5.51 -2.19
CA ARG A 251 -19.38 6.62 -1.81
C ARG A 251 -17.96 6.47 -2.33
N VAL A 252 -17.35 5.31 -2.16
CA VAL A 252 -15.91 5.10 -2.41
C VAL A 252 -15.61 4.93 -3.89
N THR A 253 -16.47 4.20 -4.63
CA THR A 253 -16.22 3.88 -6.04
C THR A 253 -16.02 5.12 -6.94
N PRO A 254 -16.87 6.16 -6.90
CA PRO A 254 -16.67 7.33 -7.76
C PRO A 254 -15.41 8.12 -7.37
N ILE A 255 -15.11 8.21 -6.08
CA ILE A 255 -13.92 8.92 -5.57
C ILE A 255 -12.66 8.16 -5.98
N PHE A 256 -12.64 6.83 -5.80
CA PHE A 256 -11.52 6.00 -6.23
C PHE A 256 -11.34 6.01 -7.75
N GLY A 257 -12.45 6.00 -8.51
CA GLY A 257 -12.42 6.16 -9.97
C GLY A 257 -11.80 7.48 -10.39
N ALA A 258 -12.20 8.60 -9.77
CA ALA A 258 -11.63 9.92 -10.04
C ALA A 258 -10.13 9.98 -9.68
N TYR A 259 -9.75 9.48 -8.50
CA TYR A 259 -8.35 9.35 -8.10
C TYR A 259 -7.53 8.59 -9.13
N LYS A 260 -7.98 7.40 -9.51
CA LYS A 260 -7.29 6.53 -10.47
C LYS A 260 -7.18 7.18 -11.84
N THR A 261 -8.26 7.83 -12.31
CA THR A 261 -8.27 8.53 -13.60
C THR A 261 -7.26 9.68 -13.61
N ILE A 262 -7.24 10.54 -12.60
CA ILE A 262 -6.28 11.65 -12.52
C ILE A 262 -4.86 11.12 -12.47
N THR A 263 -4.60 10.09 -11.65
CA THR A 263 -3.26 9.50 -11.50
C THR A 263 -2.75 8.92 -12.82
N ILE A 264 -3.57 8.17 -13.56
CA ILE A 264 -3.20 7.62 -14.88
C ILE A 264 -3.05 8.75 -15.91
N SER A 265 -3.87 9.81 -15.83
CA SER A 265 -3.83 10.93 -16.76
C SER A 265 -2.66 11.90 -16.55
N VAL A 266 -1.82 11.70 -15.53
CA VAL A 266 -0.62 12.54 -15.28
C VAL A 266 0.24 12.67 -16.53
N LEU A 267 0.43 11.60 -17.31
CA LEU A 267 1.18 11.63 -18.56
C LEU A 267 0.53 12.55 -19.62
N ALA A 268 -0.79 12.57 -19.71
CA ALA A 268 -1.50 13.46 -20.62
C ALA A 268 -1.32 14.94 -20.22
N PHE A 269 -1.44 15.25 -18.93
CA PHE A 269 -1.16 16.61 -18.42
C PHE A 269 0.28 17.03 -18.71
N LEU A 270 1.23 16.12 -18.52
CA LEU A 270 2.64 16.37 -18.79
C LEU A 270 2.91 16.62 -20.28
N LEU A 271 2.30 15.86 -21.19
CA LEU A 271 2.40 16.06 -22.63
C LEU A 271 1.86 17.43 -23.03
N VAL A 272 0.68 17.81 -22.54
CA VAL A 272 0.08 19.12 -22.88
C VAL A 272 0.94 20.27 -22.37
N SER A 273 1.39 20.22 -21.10
CA SER A 273 2.25 21.26 -20.51
C SER A 273 3.63 21.31 -21.19
N GLY A 274 4.20 20.16 -21.51
CA GLY A 274 5.49 20.06 -22.19
C GLY A 274 5.43 20.60 -23.62
N CYS A 275 4.40 20.23 -24.39
CA CYS A 275 4.19 20.78 -25.73
C CYS A 275 3.96 22.30 -25.69
N ALA A 276 3.23 22.82 -24.71
CA ALA A 276 3.04 24.23 -24.52
C ALA A 276 4.37 24.97 -24.24
N LEU A 277 5.20 24.42 -23.37
CA LEU A 277 6.53 24.95 -23.06
C LEU A 277 7.45 24.94 -24.29
N LEU A 278 7.47 23.84 -25.06
CA LEU A 278 8.26 23.73 -26.30
C LEU A 278 7.78 24.74 -27.38
N TYR A 279 6.47 25.00 -27.43
CA TYR A 279 5.93 26.04 -28.34
C TYR A 279 6.38 27.45 -27.94
N LEU A 280 6.52 27.74 -26.66
CA LEU A 280 7.00 29.00 -26.13
C LEU A 280 8.53 29.18 -26.30
N HIS A 281 9.26 28.06 -26.33
CA HIS A 281 10.74 28.04 -26.47
C HIS A 281 11.14 27.17 -27.67
N PRO A 282 10.90 27.63 -28.92
CA PRO A 282 11.19 26.86 -30.12
C PRO A 282 12.70 26.64 -30.28
N GLY A 283 13.12 25.40 -30.49
CA GLY A 283 14.53 25.03 -30.68
C GLY A 283 15.30 24.72 -29.39
N ASP A 284 14.65 24.71 -28.24
CA ASP A 284 15.27 24.30 -26.98
C ASP A 284 15.36 22.79 -26.90
N HIS A 285 16.50 22.23 -27.32
CA HIS A 285 16.75 20.79 -27.28
C HIS A 285 16.88 20.26 -25.85
N GLU A 286 17.34 21.08 -24.91
CA GLU A 286 17.44 20.68 -23.49
C GLU A 286 16.04 20.46 -22.90
N LEU A 287 15.11 21.37 -23.15
CA LEU A 287 13.72 21.23 -22.71
C LEU A 287 13.04 19.97 -23.32
N MET A 288 13.34 19.66 -24.58
CA MET A 288 12.85 18.43 -25.21
C MET A 288 13.38 17.17 -24.51
N MET A 289 14.65 17.18 -24.14
CA MET A 289 15.30 16.08 -23.41
C MET A 289 14.73 15.93 -22.00
N GLU A 290 14.48 17.05 -21.31
CA GLU A 290 13.84 17.05 -20.00
C GLU A 290 12.42 16.50 -20.06
N LEU A 291 11.61 16.93 -21.05
CA LEU A 291 10.27 16.40 -21.26
C LEU A 291 10.29 14.89 -21.48
N LEU A 292 11.22 14.40 -22.29
CA LEU A 292 11.41 12.97 -22.53
C LEU A 292 11.71 12.21 -21.21
N MET A 293 12.59 12.78 -20.37
CA MET A 293 12.88 12.20 -19.07
C MET A 293 11.63 12.14 -18.18
N PHE A 294 10.86 13.23 -18.13
CA PHE A 294 9.63 13.27 -17.35
C PHE A 294 8.60 12.24 -17.83
N LEU A 295 8.52 11.98 -19.15
CA LEU A 295 7.65 10.96 -19.72
C LEU A 295 8.09 9.53 -19.36
N ILE A 296 9.39 9.31 -19.21
CA ILE A 296 9.95 7.98 -18.84
C ILE A 296 9.84 7.76 -17.32
N VAL A 297 10.19 8.78 -16.53
CA VAL A 297 10.25 8.68 -15.06
C VAL A 297 8.88 8.91 -14.41
N GLY A 298 7.99 9.66 -15.07
CA GLY A 298 6.64 9.95 -14.55
C GLY A 298 5.85 8.71 -14.11
N PRO A 299 5.80 7.64 -14.90
CA PRO A 299 5.16 6.37 -14.49
C PRO A 299 5.75 5.76 -13.22
N ALA A 300 7.05 5.94 -12.94
CA ALA A 300 7.67 5.46 -11.72
C ALA A 300 7.12 6.15 -10.45
N CYS A 301 6.66 7.40 -10.55
CA CYS A 301 5.98 8.08 -9.47
C CYS A 301 4.57 7.55 -9.22
N ILE A 302 3.93 6.97 -10.25
CA ILE A 302 2.55 6.49 -10.18
C ILE A 302 2.48 5.11 -9.54
N SER A 303 3.44 4.21 -9.83
CA SER A 303 3.44 2.82 -9.38
C SER A 303 3.21 2.68 -7.86
N PRO A 304 3.99 3.31 -6.98
CA PRO A 304 3.83 3.14 -5.53
C PRO A 304 2.56 3.80 -4.95
N LEU A 305 1.83 4.57 -5.77
CA LEU A 305 0.55 5.16 -5.37
C LEU A 305 -0.66 4.29 -5.78
N MET A 306 -0.43 3.27 -6.60
CA MET A 306 -1.47 2.38 -7.11
C MET A 306 -1.56 1.06 -6.35
N GLU A 307 -0.54 0.72 -5.56
CA GLU A 307 -0.47 -0.43 -4.64
C GLU A 307 -1.06 -0.09 -3.27
#